data_c7d5007141bb5ade917368f1bca2bddd
#
_entry.id   c7d5007141bb5ade917368f1bca2bddd
#
_cell.length_a   1.000
_cell.length_b   1.000
_cell.length_c   1.000
_cell.angle_alpha   90.00
_cell.angle_beta   90.00
_cell.angle_gamma   90.00
#
_symmetry.space_group_name_H-M   'P 1'
#
loop_
_entity.id
_entity.type
_entity.pdbx_description
1 polymer ?
#
loop_
_entity_poly.entity_id
_entity_poly.type
_entity_poly.pdbx_seq_one_letter_code
_entity_poly.pdbx_strand_id
1 'polypeptide(L)'
;VIAAWNYAYYVRRDAVAARALATPNSSVVPAEQLQPFIDAIPVGTNYCVRTKPLSQDVYLVDLSELRPDGVHRITQTVTTAQIDGKWFVDVFN
;
A
#
# COMPACT_ATOMS: atom_id res chain seq x y z
N VAL A 1 -4.43 -4.05 -7.91
CA VAL A 1 -4.36 -4.31 -6.45
C VAL A 1 -3.64 -3.19 -5.69
N ILE A 2 -2.67 -2.52 -6.32
CA ILE A 2 -1.95 -1.42 -5.67
C ILE A 2 -2.91 -0.28 -5.31
N ALA A 3 -3.82 0.08 -6.21
CA ALA A 3 -4.83 1.10 -5.94
C ALA A 3 -5.75 0.69 -4.77
N ALA A 4 -6.18 -0.56 -4.75
CA ALA A 4 -7.02 -1.08 -3.66
C ALA A 4 -6.28 -1.09 -2.33
N TRP A 5 -4.98 -1.43 -2.32
CA TRP A 5 -4.14 -1.37 -1.14
C TRP A 5 -4.10 0.04 -0.55
N ASN A 6 -3.82 1.05 -1.39
CA ASN A 6 -3.75 2.43 -0.93
C ASN A 6 -5.10 2.93 -0.42
N TYR A 7 -6.19 2.51 -1.05
CA TYR A 7 -7.53 2.87 -0.58
C TYR A 7 -7.80 2.29 0.81
N ALA A 8 -7.48 1.01 1.03
CA ALA A 8 -7.65 0.37 2.34
C ALA A 8 -6.79 1.03 3.40
N TYR A 9 -5.57 1.44 3.04
CA TYR A 9 -4.59 2.02 3.96
C TYR A 9 -4.97 3.47 4.33
N TYR A 10 -5.29 4.30 3.34
CA TYR A 10 -5.47 5.75 3.55
C TYR A 10 -6.91 6.16 3.75
N VAL A 11 -7.87 5.53 3.08
CA VAL A 11 -9.27 5.92 3.14
C VAL A 11 -10.02 5.12 4.19
N ARG A 12 -9.99 3.80 4.08
CA ARG A 12 -10.63 2.92 5.07
C ARG A 12 -9.86 2.89 6.39
N ARG A 13 -8.55 3.12 6.34
CA ARG A 13 -7.66 3.09 7.50
C ARG A 13 -7.81 1.78 8.29
N ASP A 14 -7.88 0.69 7.55
CA ASP A 14 -8.21 -0.64 8.08
C ASP A 14 -7.09 -1.62 7.68
N ALA A 15 -6.26 -1.98 8.66
CA ALA A 15 -5.14 -2.88 8.44
C ALA A 15 -5.56 -4.29 8.06
N VAL A 16 -6.71 -4.76 8.54
CA VAL A 16 -7.23 -6.07 8.18
C VAL A 16 -7.59 -6.11 6.69
N ALA A 17 -8.29 -5.07 6.22
CA ALA A 17 -8.64 -4.96 4.80
C ALA A 17 -7.40 -4.84 3.92
N ALA A 18 -6.42 -4.04 4.34
CA ALA A 18 -5.16 -3.87 3.60
C ALA A 18 -4.38 -5.19 3.56
N ARG A 19 -4.19 -5.83 4.71
CA ARG A 19 -3.41 -7.08 4.78
C ARG A 19 -4.04 -8.20 3.96
N ALA A 20 -5.37 -8.22 3.84
CA ALA A 20 -6.08 -9.19 3.02
C ALA A 20 -5.73 -9.06 1.52
N LEU A 21 -5.19 -7.92 1.08
CA LEU A 21 -4.75 -7.69 -0.30
C LEU A 21 -3.29 -8.11 -0.52
N ALA A 22 -2.62 -8.61 0.50
CA ALA A 22 -1.23 -9.08 0.43
C ALA A 22 -1.18 -10.59 0.40
N THR A 23 -0.12 -11.14 -0.20
CA THR A 23 0.09 -12.60 -0.20
C THR A 23 0.34 -13.09 1.23
N PRO A 24 0.10 -14.39 1.51
CA PRO A 24 0.37 -14.94 2.85
C PRO A 24 1.82 -14.76 3.30
N ASN A 25 2.77 -14.76 2.36
CA ASN A 25 4.20 -14.62 2.63
C ASN A 25 4.72 -13.22 2.31
N SER A 26 3.84 -12.23 2.17
CA SER A 26 4.21 -10.86 1.86
C SER A 26 5.16 -10.27 2.91
N SER A 27 5.99 -9.31 2.47
CA SER A 27 6.83 -8.51 3.38
C SER A 27 6.02 -7.61 4.31
N VAL A 28 4.72 -7.44 4.02
CA VAL A 28 3.82 -6.64 4.86
C VAL A 28 3.62 -7.32 6.20
N VAL A 29 3.79 -6.57 7.29
CA VAL A 29 3.58 -7.07 8.64
C VAL A 29 2.11 -7.49 8.86
N PRO A 30 1.83 -8.36 9.84
CA PRO A 30 0.45 -8.72 10.19
C PRO A 30 -0.41 -7.52 10.53
N ALA A 31 -1.72 -7.66 10.39
CA ALA A 31 -2.66 -6.56 10.54
C ALA A 31 -2.53 -5.83 11.88
N GLU A 32 -2.33 -6.56 12.98
CA GLU A 32 -2.18 -5.96 14.31
C GLU A 32 -0.90 -5.13 14.45
N GLN A 33 0.12 -5.40 13.65
CA GLN A 33 1.34 -4.61 13.59
C GLN A 33 1.25 -3.48 12.58
N LEU A 34 0.41 -3.63 11.57
CA LEU A 34 0.21 -2.64 10.53
C LEU A 34 -0.68 -1.47 10.99
N GLN A 35 -1.69 -1.77 11.82
CA GLN A 35 -2.66 -0.76 12.24
C GLN A 35 -2.01 0.46 12.92
N PRO A 36 -1.01 0.32 13.82
CA PRO A 36 -0.35 1.49 14.40
C PRO A 36 0.29 2.43 13.37
N PHE A 37 0.82 1.91 12.27
CA PHE A 37 1.38 2.73 11.20
C PHE A 37 0.28 3.53 10.49
N ILE A 38 -0.86 2.90 10.26
CA ILE A 38 -2.02 3.57 9.66
C ILE A 38 -2.54 4.66 10.61
N ASP A 39 -2.66 4.33 11.90
CA ASP A 39 -3.17 5.26 12.92
C ASP A 39 -2.24 6.46 13.13
N ALA A 40 -0.95 6.31 12.85
CA ALA A 40 0.02 7.39 12.95
C ALA A 40 -0.14 8.43 11.83
N ILE A 41 -0.85 8.12 10.76
CA ILE A 41 -1.11 9.06 9.68
C ILE A 41 -2.15 10.07 10.15
N PRO A 42 -1.85 11.40 10.08
CA PRO A 42 -2.80 12.42 10.55
C PRO A 42 -4.15 12.30 9.85
N VAL A 43 -5.22 12.49 10.61
CA VAL A 43 -6.58 12.56 10.06
C VAL A 43 -6.67 13.73 9.08
N GLY A 44 -7.31 13.50 7.94
CA GLY A 44 -7.40 14.49 6.87
C GLY A 44 -6.27 14.43 5.86
N THR A 45 -5.37 13.44 5.99
CA THR A 45 -4.33 13.19 4.99
C THR A 45 -4.97 12.66 3.71
N ASN A 46 -4.69 13.34 2.59
CA ASN A 46 -4.99 12.83 1.25
C ASN A 46 -3.74 12.18 0.67
N TYR A 47 -3.91 11.51 -0.46
CA TYR A 47 -2.78 10.90 -1.15
C TYR A 47 -2.97 10.93 -2.66
N CYS A 48 -1.84 10.93 -3.36
CA CYS A 48 -1.77 10.71 -4.80
C CYS A 48 -0.80 9.56 -5.05
N VAL A 49 -1.16 8.66 -5.94
CA VAL A 49 -0.30 7.54 -6.30
C VAL A 49 -0.14 7.47 -7.81
N ARG A 50 1.10 7.28 -8.25
CA ARG A 50 1.44 7.01 -9.64
C ARG A 50 2.16 5.68 -9.69
N THR A 51 1.79 4.84 -10.66
CA THR A 51 2.43 3.55 -10.86
C THR A 51 3.01 3.47 -12.25
N LYS A 52 4.17 2.82 -12.35
CA LYS A 52 4.84 2.57 -13.63
C LYS A 52 5.28 1.11 -13.66
N PRO A 53 4.85 0.33 -14.67
CA PRO A 53 5.35 -1.03 -14.80
C PRO A 53 6.86 -1.04 -15.07
N LEU A 54 7.60 -1.82 -14.29
CA LEU A 54 9.03 -2.05 -14.52
C LEU A 54 9.27 -3.38 -15.22
N SER A 55 8.48 -4.39 -14.85
CA SER A 55 8.48 -5.69 -15.47
C SER A 55 7.10 -6.30 -15.27
N GLN A 56 6.92 -7.58 -15.60
CA GLN A 56 5.59 -8.20 -15.64
C GLN A 56 4.80 -8.03 -14.33
N ASP A 57 5.45 -8.23 -13.17
CA ASP A 57 4.77 -8.23 -11.89
C ASP A 57 5.35 -7.20 -10.92
N VAL A 58 6.16 -6.27 -11.43
CA VAL A 58 6.86 -5.28 -10.61
C VAL A 58 6.50 -3.88 -11.06
N TYR A 59 6.14 -3.03 -10.10
CA TYR A 59 5.75 -1.64 -10.36
C TYR A 59 6.59 -0.68 -9.53
N LEU A 60 6.99 0.42 -10.17
CA LEU A 60 7.49 1.59 -9.45
C LEU A 60 6.26 2.39 -8.98
N VAL A 61 6.19 2.65 -7.69
CA VAL A 61 5.07 3.35 -7.08
C VAL A 61 5.58 4.65 -6.46
N ASP A 62 5.12 5.77 -7.00
CA ASP A 62 5.36 7.09 -6.44
C ASP A 62 4.13 7.50 -5.66
N LEU A 63 4.26 7.57 -4.36
CA LEU A 63 3.20 7.93 -3.43
C LEU A 63 3.49 9.29 -2.81
N SER A 64 2.52 10.19 -2.87
CA SER A 64 2.58 11.47 -2.18
C SER A 64 1.48 11.50 -1.13
N GLU A 65 1.86 11.61 0.14
CA GLU A 65 0.93 11.85 1.23
C GLU A 65 0.78 13.36 1.42
N LEU A 66 -0.44 13.84 1.28
CA LEU A 66 -0.77 15.25 1.44
C LEU A 66 -1.27 15.46 2.88
N ARG A 67 -0.32 15.59 3.81
CA ARG A 67 -0.59 15.76 5.23
C ARG A 67 -0.88 17.22 5.55
N PRO A 68 -1.55 17.51 6.69
CA PRO A 68 -1.79 18.90 7.10
C PRO A 68 -0.51 19.72 7.25
N ASP A 69 0.62 19.10 7.58
CA ASP A 69 1.91 19.76 7.77
C ASP A 69 2.77 19.82 6.50
N GLY A 70 2.31 19.25 5.38
CA GLY A 70 3.03 19.28 4.12
C GLY A 70 2.96 17.98 3.34
N VAL A 71 3.76 17.91 2.27
CA VAL A 71 3.78 16.76 1.36
C VAL A 71 4.93 15.82 1.74
N HIS A 72 4.61 14.55 1.92
CA HIS A 72 5.59 13.49 2.18
C HIS A 72 5.59 12.54 0.99
N ARG A 73 6.72 12.41 0.31
CA ARG A 73 6.86 11.55 -0.86
C ARG A 73 7.58 10.27 -0.52
N ILE A 74 7.04 9.17 -1.02
CA ILE A 74 7.59 7.83 -0.84
C ILE A 74 7.66 7.18 -2.21
N THR A 75 8.84 6.73 -2.61
CA THR A 75 9.02 5.95 -3.83
C THR A 75 9.35 4.52 -3.45
N GLN A 76 8.58 3.59 -3.96
CA GLN A 76 8.70 2.18 -3.65
C GLN A 76 8.69 1.34 -4.91
N THR A 77 9.31 0.16 -4.84
CA THR A 77 9.10 -0.90 -5.80
C THR A 77 8.17 -1.92 -5.16
N VAL A 78 7.06 -2.22 -5.82
CA VAL A 78 6.06 -3.16 -5.32
C VAL A 78 5.97 -4.34 -6.27
N THR A 79 6.20 -5.55 -5.74
CA THR A 79 5.96 -6.76 -6.49
C THR A 79 4.53 -7.24 -6.24
N THR A 80 3.92 -7.83 -7.25
CA THR A 80 2.57 -8.39 -7.17
C THR A 80 2.64 -9.88 -7.51
N ALA A 81 1.64 -10.62 -7.05
CA ALA A 81 1.51 -12.04 -7.36
C ALA A 81 0.05 -12.38 -7.59
N GLN A 82 -0.20 -13.33 -8.49
CA GLN A 82 -1.53 -13.83 -8.78
C GLN A 82 -1.72 -15.18 -8.10
N ILE A 83 -2.80 -15.30 -7.32
CA ILE A 83 -3.17 -16.54 -6.64
C ILE A 83 -4.64 -16.81 -6.96
N ASP A 84 -4.92 -17.97 -7.56
CA ASP A 84 -6.28 -18.37 -7.94
C ASP A 84 -7.02 -17.29 -8.74
N GLY A 85 -6.31 -16.66 -9.68
CA GLY A 85 -6.88 -15.63 -10.54
C GLY A 85 -7.00 -14.25 -9.94
N LYS A 86 -6.61 -14.06 -8.68
CA LYS A 86 -6.64 -12.76 -7.99
C LYS A 86 -5.24 -12.22 -7.80
N TRP A 87 -5.10 -10.90 -7.92
CA TRP A 87 -3.84 -10.20 -7.74
C TRP A 87 -3.69 -9.72 -6.30
N PHE A 88 -2.49 -9.89 -5.77
CA PHE A 88 -2.11 -9.48 -4.40
C PHE A 88 -0.81 -8.71 -4.45
N VAL A 89 -0.58 -7.80 -3.49
CA VAL A 89 0.73 -7.20 -3.26
C VAL A 89 1.60 -8.22 -2.50
N ASP A 90 2.89 -8.21 -2.79
CA ASP A 90 3.79 -9.19 -2.19
C ASP A 90 4.93 -8.48 -1.46
N VAL A 91 5.88 -7.90 -2.16
CA VAL A 91 7.05 -7.28 -1.55
C VAL A 91 7.04 -5.77 -1.81
N PHE A 92 7.24 -5.02 -0.74
CA PHE A 92 7.46 -3.57 -0.80
C PHE A 92 8.92 -3.28 -0.49
N ASN A 93 9.59 -2.58 -1.39
CA ASN A 93 11.01 -2.19 -1.24
C ASN A 93 11.19 -0.67 -1.29
#